data_a664c8958fb57c52ccfa3ee112c9e6bc
#
_entry.id   a664c8958fb57c52ccfa3ee112c9e6bc
#
_cell.length_a   1.000
_cell.length_b   1.000
_cell.length_c   1.000
_cell.angle_alpha   90.00
_cell.angle_beta   90.00
_cell.angle_gamma   90.00
#
_symmetry.space_group_name_H-M   'P 1'
#
loop_
_entity.id
_entity.type
_entity.pdbx_description
1 polymer ?
#
loop_
_entity_poly.entity_id
_entity_poly.type
_entity_poly.pdbx_seq_one_letter_code
_entity_poly.pdbx_strand_id
1 'polypeptide(L)'
;MHFAALSRRTFAHALAAGLLVIAVGALTAGVASATTSDSSLTSAVPGFGVMPDSANGCSGPVCIYVTGSGLNVSDWSTSLYLTKTMCSTSSFLVNGVLWASGGNECGTAGEELVADWSDPGNFANGTVLCNTWSGVSGKPCETVHS
;
A
#
# COMPACT_ATOMS: atom_id res chain seq x y z
N MET A 1 -13.04 -13.24 25.75
CA MET A 1 -12.79 -12.38 24.58
C MET A 1 -12.11 -11.12 25.10
N HIS A 2 -10.79 -10.98 24.90
CA HIS A 2 -10.01 -9.85 25.41
C HIS A 2 -9.80 -8.89 24.25
N PHE A 3 -10.39 -7.70 24.33
CA PHE A 3 -10.12 -6.62 23.40
C PHE A 3 -8.80 -5.95 23.79
N ALA A 4 -7.77 -6.11 22.98
CA ALA A 4 -6.53 -5.35 23.12
C ALA A 4 -6.74 -3.93 22.64
N ALA A 5 -6.52 -2.96 23.53
CA ALA A 5 -6.61 -1.54 23.22
C ALA A 5 -5.46 -1.12 22.29
N LEU A 6 -5.81 -0.58 21.12
CA LEU A 6 -4.85 0.00 20.19
C LEU A 6 -4.21 1.26 20.79
N SER A 7 -2.88 1.23 20.88
CA SER A 7 -2.03 2.33 21.30
C SER A 7 -1.95 3.39 20.19
N ARG A 8 -2.45 4.60 20.47
CA ARG A 8 -2.26 5.78 19.60
C ARG A 8 -0.79 6.17 19.59
N ARG A 9 -0.10 6.00 18.47
CA ARG A 9 1.23 6.59 18.26
C ARG A 9 1.06 8.01 17.74
N THR A 10 1.29 8.98 18.61
CA THR A 10 1.40 10.41 18.27
C THR A 10 2.77 10.62 17.58
N PHE A 11 2.78 10.92 16.29
CA PHE A 11 3.96 11.40 15.59
C PHE A 11 4.14 12.89 15.84
N ALA A 12 5.19 13.24 16.59
CA ALA A 12 5.62 14.63 16.75
C ALA A 12 6.37 15.06 15.49
N HIS A 13 5.85 16.06 14.78
CA HIS A 13 6.54 16.70 13.65
C HIS A 13 7.59 17.68 14.19
N ALA A 14 8.86 17.39 13.97
CA ALA A 14 9.95 18.33 14.17
C ALA A 14 10.09 19.22 12.94
N LEU A 15 9.80 20.52 13.11
CA LEU A 15 10.09 21.56 12.12
C LEU A 15 11.60 21.87 12.13
N ALA A 16 12.31 21.48 11.08
CA ALA A 16 13.67 21.91 10.82
C ALA A 16 13.64 23.05 9.80
N ALA A 17 13.95 24.26 10.26
CA ALA A 17 14.21 25.42 9.41
C ALA A 17 15.62 25.28 8.83
N GLY A 18 15.76 25.16 7.52
CA GLY A 18 17.05 25.09 6.81
C GLY A 18 17.23 26.26 5.86
N LEU A 19 18.37 26.95 6.02
CA LEU A 19 18.80 28.18 5.34
C LEU A 19 18.84 28.06 3.82
N LEU A 20 18.42 29.15 3.19
CA LEU A 20 18.53 29.48 1.77
C LEU A 20 19.98 29.84 1.44
N VAL A 21 20.67 29.09 0.57
CA VAL A 21 21.92 29.50 -0.06
C VAL A 21 21.66 29.66 -1.56
N ILE A 22 21.72 30.91 -2.02
CA ILE A 22 21.63 31.28 -3.45
C ILE A 22 23.03 31.18 -4.03
N ALA A 23 23.27 30.24 -4.94
CA ALA A 23 24.44 30.21 -5.79
C ALA A 23 24.04 30.53 -7.25
N VAL A 24 24.49 31.69 -7.74
CA VAL A 24 24.41 32.09 -9.13
C VAL A 24 25.59 31.44 -9.86
N GLY A 25 25.35 30.66 -10.88
CA GLY A 25 26.38 30.01 -11.69
C GLY A 25 25.95 29.82 -13.13
N ALA A 26 26.78 30.36 -14.02
CA ALA A 26 26.69 30.71 -15.45
C ALA A 26 26.14 29.60 -16.40
N LEU A 27 25.50 30.09 -17.48
CA LEU A 27 25.10 29.38 -18.70
C LEU A 27 26.31 28.79 -19.45
N THR A 28 26.20 27.49 -19.80
CA THR A 28 26.82 26.96 -21.01
C THR A 28 25.80 26.10 -21.74
N ALA A 29 25.45 26.56 -22.95
CA ALA A 29 24.64 25.78 -23.89
C ALA A 29 25.48 24.62 -24.44
N GLY A 30 25.08 23.40 -24.13
CA GLY A 30 25.58 22.19 -24.73
C GLY A 30 24.44 21.42 -25.36
N VAL A 31 24.35 21.44 -26.69
CA VAL A 31 23.50 20.49 -27.45
C VAL A 31 24.06 19.09 -27.29
N ALA A 32 23.32 18.19 -26.66
CA ALA A 32 23.62 16.78 -26.63
C ALA A 32 22.40 15.98 -27.07
N SER A 33 22.64 15.19 -28.10
CA SER A 33 21.77 14.30 -28.84
C SER A 33 21.02 13.33 -27.94
N ALA A 34 19.74 13.15 -28.25
CA ALA A 34 18.92 12.06 -27.71
C ALA A 34 19.44 10.72 -28.24
N THR A 35 20.11 9.96 -27.40
CA THR A 35 20.26 8.53 -27.58
C THR A 35 19.24 7.84 -26.71
N THR A 36 18.23 7.26 -27.33
CA THR A 36 17.34 6.25 -26.75
C THR A 36 18.18 5.05 -26.38
N SER A 37 18.51 4.92 -25.10
CA SER A 37 19.09 3.70 -24.57
C SER A 37 17.99 2.87 -23.96
N ASP A 38 17.50 1.92 -24.74
CA ASP A 38 16.76 0.75 -24.31
C ASP A 38 17.72 -0.10 -23.46
N SER A 39 17.70 0.09 -22.16
CA SER A 39 18.51 -0.69 -21.22
C SER A 39 17.62 -1.65 -20.46
N SER A 40 17.26 -2.73 -21.12
CA SER A 40 16.87 -3.97 -20.47
C SER A 40 18.11 -4.58 -19.79
N LEU A 41 18.44 -4.11 -18.60
CA LEU A 41 19.43 -4.75 -17.74
C LEU A 41 18.77 -5.92 -17.01
N THR A 42 18.72 -7.07 -17.70
CA THR A 42 18.54 -8.35 -17.05
C THR A 42 19.87 -8.71 -16.36
N SER A 43 20.11 -8.15 -15.18
CA SER A 43 21.18 -8.64 -14.31
C SER A 43 20.65 -9.83 -13.53
N ALA A 44 20.86 -11.02 -14.07
CA ALA A 44 20.75 -12.24 -13.29
C ALA A 44 21.89 -12.26 -12.25
N VAL A 45 21.57 -11.85 -11.02
CA VAL A 45 22.44 -12.07 -9.85
C VAL A 45 22.13 -13.46 -9.30
N PRO A 46 23.07 -14.41 -9.33
CA PRO A 46 22.83 -15.72 -8.75
C PRO A 46 22.90 -15.62 -7.23
N GLY A 47 21.81 -15.97 -6.54
CA GLY A 47 21.87 -16.24 -5.10
C GLY A 47 20.93 -15.44 -4.20
N PHE A 48 19.88 -14.81 -4.69
CA PHE A 48 18.85 -14.27 -3.81
C PHE A 48 17.65 -15.22 -3.76
N GLY A 49 17.33 -15.61 -2.52
CA GLY A 49 16.16 -16.40 -2.22
C GLY A 49 14.88 -15.73 -2.77
N VAL A 50 13.89 -16.57 -3.00
CA VAL A 50 12.57 -16.21 -3.49
C VAL A 50 12.12 -14.90 -2.80
N MET A 51 12.00 -13.81 -3.58
CA MET A 51 11.43 -12.57 -3.04
C MET A 51 10.00 -12.87 -2.60
N PRO A 52 9.56 -12.33 -1.46
CA PRO A 52 8.16 -12.47 -1.06
C PRO A 52 7.27 -11.93 -2.20
N ASP A 53 6.30 -12.72 -2.63
CA ASP A 53 5.29 -12.31 -3.59
C ASP A 53 4.41 -11.27 -2.93
N SER A 54 4.81 -10.00 -3.04
CA SER A 54 4.01 -8.87 -2.59
C SER A 54 3.21 -8.35 -3.77
N ALA A 55 1.90 -8.23 -3.58
CA ALA A 55 0.98 -7.70 -4.57
C ALA A 55 0.25 -6.48 -4.02
N ASN A 56 -0.01 -5.51 -4.90
CA ASN A 56 -0.81 -4.35 -4.55
C ASN A 56 -1.60 -3.85 -5.76
N GLY A 57 -2.76 -3.27 -5.51
CA GLY A 57 -3.61 -2.70 -6.53
C GLY A 57 -4.63 -1.72 -5.96
N CYS A 58 -5.16 -0.85 -6.82
CA CYS A 58 -6.19 0.10 -6.42
C CYS A 58 -7.39 0.00 -7.36
N SER A 59 -8.59 0.22 -6.80
CA SER A 59 -9.85 0.37 -7.52
C SER A 59 -10.53 1.64 -7.02
N GLY A 60 -10.49 2.71 -7.82
CA GLY A 60 -10.88 4.03 -7.38
C GLY A 60 -10.02 4.51 -6.20
N PRO A 61 -10.63 5.03 -5.11
CA PRO A 61 -9.89 5.53 -3.95
C PRO A 61 -9.46 4.42 -2.96
N VAL A 62 -9.80 3.17 -3.22
CA VAL A 62 -9.50 2.02 -2.35
C VAL A 62 -8.30 1.27 -2.89
N CYS A 63 -7.32 0.98 -2.03
CA CYS A 63 -6.14 0.18 -2.37
C CYS A 63 -6.04 -1.06 -1.47
N ILE A 64 -5.43 -2.12 -2.00
CA ILE A 64 -5.08 -3.37 -1.30
C ILE A 64 -3.57 -3.55 -1.36
N TYR A 65 -3.00 -4.05 -0.28
CA TYR A 65 -1.59 -4.41 -0.17
C TYR A 65 -1.52 -5.78 0.51
N VAL A 66 -0.86 -6.72 -0.14
CA VAL A 66 -0.66 -8.08 0.37
C VAL A 66 0.82 -8.38 0.36
N THR A 67 1.35 -8.75 1.50
CA THR A 67 2.76 -9.16 1.65
C THR A 67 2.80 -10.61 2.12
N GLY A 68 3.66 -11.41 1.51
CA GLY A 68 3.74 -12.82 1.85
C GLY A 68 4.84 -13.56 1.10
N SER A 69 4.78 -14.88 1.12
CA SER A 69 5.67 -15.75 0.37
C SER A 69 4.93 -17.03 0.01
N GLY A 70 4.80 -17.32 -1.29
CA GLY A 70 4.00 -18.43 -1.79
C GLY A 70 2.55 -18.32 -1.30
N LEU A 71 2.07 -19.33 -0.60
CA LEU A 71 0.70 -19.36 -0.08
C LEU A 71 0.53 -18.71 1.31
N ASN A 72 1.63 -18.28 1.94
CA ASN A 72 1.57 -17.60 3.24
C ASN A 72 1.47 -16.08 3.04
N VAL A 73 0.43 -15.47 3.60
CA VAL A 73 0.26 -14.03 3.70
C VAL A 73 0.66 -13.59 5.10
N SER A 74 1.70 -12.79 5.19
CA SER A 74 2.23 -12.26 6.46
C SER A 74 1.59 -10.94 6.87
N ASP A 75 1.11 -10.17 5.88
CA ASP A 75 0.41 -8.91 6.10
C ASP A 75 -0.61 -8.67 4.99
N TRP A 76 -1.79 -8.16 5.36
CA TRP A 76 -2.84 -7.79 4.44
C TRP A 76 -3.47 -6.48 4.91
N SER A 77 -3.18 -5.40 4.19
CA SER A 77 -3.68 -4.08 4.50
C SER A 77 -4.51 -3.47 3.38
N THR A 78 -5.27 -2.45 3.74
CA THR A 78 -6.08 -1.67 2.80
C THR A 78 -6.04 -0.21 3.17
N SER A 79 -6.08 0.66 2.17
CA SER A 79 -6.22 2.08 2.39
C SER A 79 -7.40 2.68 1.61
N LEU A 80 -7.90 3.81 2.12
CA LEU A 80 -8.93 4.63 1.50
C LEU A 80 -8.49 6.08 1.48
N TYR A 81 -8.28 6.65 0.28
CA TYR A 81 -8.02 8.07 0.11
C TYR A 81 -9.32 8.88 0.16
N LEU A 82 -9.40 9.85 1.08
CA LEU A 82 -10.59 10.64 1.32
C LEU A 82 -10.65 11.90 0.44
N THR A 83 -11.73 12.05 -0.32
CA THR A 83 -12.04 13.29 -1.07
C THR A 83 -12.96 14.24 -0.31
N LYS A 84 -13.51 13.79 0.83
CA LYS A 84 -14.38 14.55 1.75
C LYS A 84 -14.25 13.99 3.16
N THR A 85 -14.61 14.80 4.16
CA THR A 85 -14.70 14.33 5.54
C THR A 85 -15.76 13.25 5.69
N MET A 86 -15.37 12.08 6.18
CA MET A 86 -16.27 10.95 6.42
C MET A 86 -15.68 9.93 7.38
N CYS A 87 -16.56 9.05 7.89
CA CYS A 87 -16.16 7.83 8.57
C CYS A 87 -16.49 6.63 7.68
N SER A 88 -15.65 5.60 7.72
CA SER A 88 -15.85 4.38 6.94
C SER A 88 -15.29 3.16 7.69
N THR A 89 -15.82 1.99 7.38
CA THR A 89 -15.38 0.71 7.94
C THR A 89 -14.80 -0.13 6.80
N SER A 90 -13.58 -0.64 6.98
CA SER A 90 -12.95 -1.55 6.03
C SER A 90 -13.52 -2.96 6.16
N SER A 91 -13.49 -3.71 5.05
CA SER A 91 -13.85 -5.12 5.00
C SER A 91 -12.80 -5.89 4.21
N PHE A 92 -12.38 -7.03 4.75
CA PHE A 92 -11.47 -7.99 4.16
C PHE A 92 -12.30 -9.20 3.70
N LEU A 93 -12.23 -9.52 2.41
CA LEU A 93 -13.03 -10.58 1.80
C LEU A 93 -12.13 -11.65 1.21
N VAL A 94 -12.44 -12.91 1.50
CA VAL A 94 -11.81 -14.09 0.91
C VAL A 94 -12.80 -14.74 -0.04
N ASN A 95 -12.44 -14.85 -1.33
CA ASN A 95 -13.30 -15.37 -2.39
C ASN A 95 -14.69 -14.69 -2.42
N GLY A 96 -14.73 -13.37 -2.12
CA GLY A 96 -15.95 -12.58 -2.08
C GLY A 96 -16.78 -12.70 -0.80
N VAL A 97 -16.39 -13.54 0.14
CA VAL A 97 -17.05 -13.71 1.45
C VAL A 97 -16.34 -12.86 2.50
N LEU A 98 -17.11 -12.16 3.34
CA LEU A 98 -16.53 -11.39 4.45
C LEU A 98 -15.76 -12.29 5.38
N TRP A 99 -14.47 -12.04 5.54
CA TRP A 99 -13.55 -12.75 6.41
C TRP A 99 -13.28 -11.97 7.70
N ALA A 100 -13.04 -10.66 7.57
CA ALA A 100 -12.82 -9.77 8.70
C ALA A 100 -13.30 -8.35 8.40
N SER A 101 -13.55 -7.56 9.44
CA SER A 101 -13.86 -6.13 9.36
C SER A 101 -12.91 -5.35 10.24
N GLY A 102 -12.41 -4.22 9.72
CA GLY A 102 -11.69 -3.24 10.52
C GLY A 102 -12.61 -2.40 11.40
N GLY A 103 -12.01 -1.46 12.12
CA GLY A 103 -12.71 -0.46 12.89
C GLY A 103 -13.46 0.55 12.02
N ASN A 104 -14.28 1.38 12.66
CA ASN A 104 -14.82 2.58 12.03
C ASN A 104 -13.78 3.69 12.14
N GLU A 105 -13.16 4.04 11.02
CA GLU A 105 -12.13 5.06 10.91
C GLU A 105 -12.73 6.34 10.35
N CYS A 106 -12.33 7.50 10.88
CA CYS A 106 -12.80 8.81 10.43
C CYS A 106 -11.62 9.68 10.01
N GLY A 107 -11.81 10.46 8.96
CA GLY A 107 -10.81 11.41 8.47
C GLY A 107 -11.42 12.55 7.68
N THR A 108 -10.58 13.52 7.31
CA THR A 108 -10.94 14.69 6.52
C THR A 108 -10.47 14.55 5.06
N ALA A 109 -10.94 15.42 4.18
CA ALA A 109 -10.53 15.43 2.78
C ALA A 109 -9.00 15.56 2.65
N GLY A 110 -8.39 14.71 1.83
CA GLY A 110 -6.95 14.64 1.63
C GLY A 110 -6.21 13.68 2.56
N GLU A 111 -6.89 13.10 3.56
CA GLU A 111 -6.32 12.07 4.42
C GLU A 111 -6.52 10.66 3.84
N GLU A 112 -5.70 9.74 4.31
CA GLU A 112 -5.79 8.31 4.01
C GLU A 112 -6.15 7.55 5.27
N LEU A 113 -7.25 6.77 5.21
CA LEU A 113 -7.58 5.79 6.25
C LEU A 113 -6.87 4.48 5.92
N VAL A 114 -6.35 3.80 6.94
CA VAL A 114 -5.61 2.53 6.78
C VAL A 114 -6.15 1.51 7.77
N ALA A 115 -6.33 0.29 7.30
CA ALA A 115 -6.66 -0.85 8.13
C ALA A 115 -5.73 -2.02 7.79
N ASP A 116 -5.18 -2.65 8.83
CA ASP A 116 -4.20 -3.72 8.72
C ASP A 116 -4.69 -5.00 9.37
N TRP A 117 -4.31 -6.13 8.77
CA TRP A 117 -4.44 -7.45 9.36
C TRP A 117 -3.10 -8.18 9.31
N SER A 118 -2.42 -8.22 10.44
CA SER A 118 -1.12 -8.89 10.58
C SER A 118 -1.31 -10.40 10.69
N ASP A 119 -0.46 -11.15 9.97
CA ASP A 119 -0.37 -12.61 10.00
C ASP A 119 -1.72 -13.34 9.74
N PRO A 120 -2.40 -13.06 8.60
CA PRO A 120 -3.62 -13.78 8.25
C PRO A 120 -3.39 -15.28 7.97
N GLY A 121 -2.14 -15.68 7.68
CA GLY A 121 -1.74 -17.07 7.55
C GLY A 121 -1.74 -17.63 6.13
N ASN A 122 -1.98 -18.95 6.01
CA ASN A 122 -1.91 -19.66 4.73
C ASN A 122 -3.27 -19.67 4.03
N PHE A 123 -3.23 -19.39 2.71
CA PHE A 123 -4.39 -19.50 1.82
C PHE A 123 -4.15 -20.57 0.76
N ALA A 124 -5.21 -21.09 0.16
CA ALA A 124 -5.08 -21.98 -0.98
C ALA A 124 -4.61 -21.23 -2.24
N ASN A 125 -3.90 -21.92 -3.13
CA ASN A 125 -3.55 -21.36 -4.43
C ASN A 125 -4.81 -20.96 -5.21
N GLY A 126 -4.82 -19.75 -5.78
CA GLY A 126 -5.97 -19.18 -6.47
C GLY A 126 -6.99 -18.49 -5.55
N THR A 127 -6.73 -18.41 -4.22
CA THR A 127 -7.59 -17.62 -3.32
C THR A 127 -7.55 -16.15 -3.70
N VAL A 128 -8.73 -15.53 -3.82
CA VAL A 128 -8.85 -14.10 -4.13
C VAL A 128 -9.11 -13.31 -2.86
N LEU A 129 -8.20 -12.40 -2.55
CA LEU A 129 -8.27 -11.46 -1.42
C LEU A 129 -8.75 -10.11 -1.94
N CYS A 130 -9.80 -9.55 -1.36
CA CYS A 130 -10.34 -8.26 -1.78
C CYS A 130 -10.59 -7.35 -0.58
N ASN A 131 -10.55 -6.04 -0.82
CA ASN A 131 -10.94 -5.04 0.18
C ASN A 131 -12.08 -4.15 -0.30
N THR A 132 -12.92 -3.72 0.63
CA THR A 132 -13.94 -2.68 0.42
C THR A 132 -14.00 -1.76 1.63
N TRP A 133 -14.53 -0.55 1.42
CA TRP A 133 -14.81 0.40 2.48
C TRP A 133 -16.28 0.83 2.40
N SER A 134 -16.96 0.91 3.54
CA SER A 134 -18.39 1.25 3.61
C SER A 134 -18.67 2.65 3.02
N GLY A 135 -19.71 2.76 2.19
CA GLY A 135 -20.11 4.03 1.59
C GLY A 135 -19.18 4.55 0.47
N VAL A 136 -18.23 3.72 0.00
CA VAL A 136 -17.27 4.08 -1.06
C VAL A 136 -17.29 3.00 -2.14
N SER A 137 -17.21 3.43 -3.41
CA SER A 137 -17.03 2.51 -4.52
C SER A 137 -15.55 2.16 -4.68
N GLY A 138 -15.28 0.90 -4.98
CA GLY A 138 -13.95 0.35 -5.18
C GLY A 138 -13.83 -0.99 -4.48
N LYS A 139 -13.29 -1.98 -5.22
CA LYS A 139 -13.03 -3.33 -4.72
C LYS A 139 -11.75 -3.85 -5.37
N PRO A 140 -10.58 -3.40 -4.91
CA PRO A 140 -9.32 -3.99 -5.36
C PRO A 140 -9.20 -5.42 -4.85
N CYS A 141 -8.62 -6.29 -5.68
CA CYS A 141 -8.42 -7.70 -5.35
C CYS A 141 -7.06 -8.16 -5.82
N GLU A 142 -6.45 -9.07 -5.04
CA GLU A 142 -5.22 -9.77 -5.36
C GLU A 142 -5.45 -11.29 -5.26
N THR A 143 -4.71 -12.06 -6.05
CA THR A 143 -4.83 -13.52 -6.06
C THR A 143 -3.57 -14.14 -5.46
N VAL A 144 -3.74 -15.02 -4.49
CA VAL A 144 -2.63 -15.77 -3.86
C VAL A 144 -2.15 -16.86 -4.82
N HIS A 145 -0.85 -16.89 -5.08
CA HIS A 145 -0.19 -17.85 -5.95
C HIS A 145 0.97 -18.55 -5.25
N SER A 146 1.24 -19.80 -5.67
CA SER A 146 2.41 -20.58 -5.23
C SER A 146 3.50 -20.58 -6.30
#